data_0ad397d0d6714cb4d75856d24d364383
#
_entry.id   0ad397d0d6714cb4d75856d24d364383
#
_cell.length_a   1.000
_cell.length_b   1.000
_cell.length_c   1.000
_cell.angle_alpha   90.00
_cell.angle_beta   90.00
_cell.angle_gamma   90.00
#
_symmetry.space_group_name_H-M   'P 1'
#
loop_
_entity.id
_entity.type
_entity.pdbx_description
1 polymer ?
#
loop_
_entity_poly.entity_id
_entity_poly.type
_entity_poly.pdbx_seq_one_letter_code
_entity_poly.pdbx_strand_id
1 'polypeptide(L)'
;MTYQDFNLSKTADGLLPVIIQDADSLKVLMLGYMNQEAFEKTQAEGLVTFYSRTRQALWTKGETSGNFLHVVEMFADCDGDTLLIKARPDGPTCHRGTTACFDTRDNEGFLGTLEACIKDRHAQMPEDSYTTYLFNKGVNKIAQKVGEEAVETVIEAIDGNRERYLYEAGDLLYHLLVLTEQMGCSLSDLEDELAKRHK
;
A
#
# COMPACT_ATOMS: atom_id res chain seq x y z
N MET A 1 -19.55 8.89 -7.50
CA MET A 1 -18.87 9.02 -8.82
C MET A 1 -19.54 8.05 -9.77
N THR A 2 -19.90 8.51 -10.98
CA THR A 2 -20.48 7.69 -12.05
C THR A 2 -19.57 7.73 -13.28
N TYR A 3 -19.75 6.80 -14.20
CA TYR A 3 -18.94 6.76 -15.44
C TYR A 3 -19.15 8.02 -16.31
N GLN A 4 -20.33 8.62 -16.25
CA GLN A 4 -20.70 9.83 -17.00
C GLN A 4 -20.01 11.11 -16.48
N ASP A 5 -19.41 11.04 -15.29
CA ASP A 5 -18.64 12.15 -14.74
C ASP A 5 -17.29 12.32 -15.45
N PHE A 6 -16.86 11.32 -16.27
CA PHE A 6 -15.59 11.35 -16.98
C PHE A 6 -15.70 11.93 -18.39
N ASN A 7 -14.71 12.73 -18.77
CA ASN A 7 -14.58 13.32 -20.10
C ASN A 7 -13.75 12.42 -21.02
N LEU A 8 -14.39 11.51 -21.70
CA LEU A 8 -13.72 10.55 -22.60
C LEU A 8 -13.48 11.09 -24.02
N SER A 9 -13.81 12.35 -24.30
CA SER A 9 -13.58 12.94 -25.63
C SER A 9 -12.10 13.03 -26.03
N LYS A 10 -11.19 12.93 -25.04
CA LYS A 10 -9.74 12.95 -25.23
C LYS A 10 -9.15 11.57 -25.55
N THR A 11 -9.89 10.49 -25.32
CA THR A 11 -9.43 9.12 -25.56
C THR A 11 -9.89 8.64 -26.94
N ALA A 12 -8.97 8.13 -27.74
CA ALA A 12 -9.26 7.74 -29.13
C ALA A 12 -10.26 6.57 -29.27
N ASP A 13 -10.29 5.71 -28.23
CA ASP A 13 -11.15 4.52 -28.18
C ASP A 13 -12.34 4.66 -27.22
N GLY A 14 -12.53 5.84 -26.61
CA GLY A 14 -13.61 6.10 -25.68
C GLY A 14 -13.52 5.30 -24.38
N LEU A 15 -12.35 4.74 -24.07
CA LEU A 15 -12.11 4.01 -22.83
C LEU A 15 -11.47 4.92 -21.79
N LEU A 16 -11.86 4.73 -20.51
CA LEU A 16 -11.30 5.42 -19.39
C LEU A 16 -9.95 4.80 -19.01
N PRO A 17 -8.82 5.55 -19.07
CA PRO A 17 -7.56 5.11 -18.51
C PRO A 17 -7.66 4.98 -16.99
N VAL A 18 -7.11 3.89 -16.44
CA VAL A 18 -7.20 3.61 -15.01
C VAL A 18 -5.83 3.24 -14.47
N ILE A 19 -5.33 4.07 -13.57
CA ILE A 19 -4.09 3.82 -12.82
C ILE A 19 -4.46 3.06 -11.56
N ILE A 20 -3.79 1.94 -11.30
CA ILE A 20 -3.93 1.20 -10.06
C ILE A 20 -2.72 1.48 -9.18
N GLN A 21 -2.98 1.94 -7.98
CA GLN A 21 -1.98 2.19 -6.93
C GLN A 21 -2.26 1.26 -5.75
N ASP A 22 -1.21 0.69 -5.19
CA ASP A 22 -1.30 -0.04 -3.92
C ASP A 22 -1.71 0.92 -2.80
N ALA A 23 -2.73 0.56 -2.04
CA ALA A 23 -3.30 1.44 -1.01
C ALA A 23 -2.36 1.65 0.19
N ASP A 24 -1.50 0.67 0.47
CA ASP A 24 -0.62 0.68 1.64
C ASP A 24 0.78 1.23 1.30
N SER A 25 1.41 0.74 0.24
CA SER A 25 2.74 1.18 -0.19
C SER A 25 2.75 2.43 -1.07
N LEU A 26 1.60 2.83 -1.60
CA LEU A 26 1.43 3.89 -2.61
C LEU A 26 2.16 3.61 -3.94
N LYS A 27 2.62 2.39 -4.15
CA LYS A 27 3.28 1.97 -5.37
C LYS A 27 2.29 1.89 -6.53
N VAL A 28 2.66 2.42 -7.69
CA VAL A 28 1.86 2.26 -8.90
C VAL A 28 2.01 0.82 -9.40
N LEU A 29 0.90 0.08 -9.44
CA LEU A 29 0.89 -1.35 -9.77
C LEU A 29 0.77 -1.60 -11.26
N MET A 30 -0.20 -0.97 -11.91
CA MET A 30 -0.47 -1.14 -13.34
C MET A 30 -1.32 -0.02 -13.92
N LEU A 31 -1.42 0.01 -15.23
CA LEU A 31 -2.39 0.78 -16.00
C LEU A 31 -3.32 -0.20 -16.73
N GLY A 32 -4.60 0.10 -16.71
CA GLY A 32 -5.62 -0.61 -17.48
C GLY A 32 -6.63 0.36 -18.10
N TYR A 33 -7.68 -0.18 -18.71
CA TYR A 33 -8.74 0.61 -19.35
C TYR A 33 -10.11 0.06 -18.94
N MET A 34 -11.08 0.95 -18.77
CA MET A 34 -12.46 0.60 -18.47
C MET A 34 -13.42 1.20 -19.48
N ASN A 35 -14.43 0.42 -19.87
CA ASN A 35 -15.67 0.93 -20.42
C ASN A 35 -16.67 1.11 -19.26
N GLN A 36 -17.87 1.61 -19.55
CA GLN A 36 -18.89 1.82 -18.53
C GLN A 36 -19.20 0.53 -17.74
N GLU A 37 -19.36 -0.60 -18.41
CA GLU A 37 -19.68 -1.88 -17.78
C GLU A 37 -18.57 -2.34 -16.81
N ALA A 38 -17.28 -2.19 -17.21
CA ALA A 38 -16.14 -2.51 -16.34
C ALA A 38 -16.11 -1.64 -15.09
N PHE A 39 -16.38 -0.34 -15.26
CA PHE A 39 -16.42 0.61 -14.15
C PHE A 39 -17.56 0.28 -13.16
N GLU A 40 -18.77 0.09 -13.65
CA GLU A 40 -19.94 -0.25 -12.83
C GLU A 40 -19.74 -1.59 -12.10
N LYS A 41 -19.18 -2.59 -12.79
CA LYS A 41 -18.84 -3.88 -12.18
C LYS A 41 -17.79 -3.73 -11.08
N THR A 42 -16.74 -2.93 -11.31
CA THR A 42 -15.72 -2.65 -10.29
C THR A 42 -16.33 -2.03 -9.04
N GLN A 43 -17.25 -1.07 -9.20
CA GLN A 43 -17.94 -0.46 -8.06
C GLN A 43 -18.87 -1.43 -7.33
N ALA A 44 -19.58 -2.28 -8.06
CA ALA A 44 -20.54 -3.21 -7.48
C ALA A 44 -19.88 -4.36 -6.71
N GLU A 45 -18.78 -4.89 -7.25
CA GLU A 45 -18.10 -6.07 -6.70
C GLU A 45 -16.92 -5.73 -5.78
N GLY A 46 -16.41 -4.49 -5.81
CA GLY A 46 -15.20 -4.09 -5.09
C GLY A 46 -13.91 -4.73 -5.63
N LEU A 47 -13.96 -5.36 -6.79
CA LEU A 47 -12.84 -5.98 -7.48
C LEU A 47 -12.54 -5.26 -8.79
N VAL A 48 -11.26 -4.91 -9.03
CA VAL A 48 -10.88 -4.18 -10.23
C VAL A 48 -11.13 -5.01 -11.48
N THR A 49 -12.05 -4.55 -12.31
CA THR A 49 -12.41 -5.13 -13.61
C THR A 49 -12.05 -4.16 -14.72
N PHE A 50 -11.36 -4.62 -15.72
CA PHE A 50 -10.96 -3.86 -16.90
C PHE A 50 -11.74 -4.28 -18.15
N TYR A 51 -11.67 -3.45 -19.17
CA TYR A 51 -12.05 -3.81 -20.53
C TYR A 51 -10.79 -4.09 -21.37
N SER A 52 -10.66 -5.32 -21.84
CA SER A 52 -9.54 -5.71 -22.70
C SER A 52 -9.75 -5.24 -24.12
N ARG A 53 -8.94 -4.28 -24.58
CA ARG A 53 -8.98 -3.77 -25.97
C ARG A 53 -8.72 -4.85 -27.03
N THR A 54 -7.85 -5.81 -26.71
CA THR A 54 -7.50 -6.91 -27.61
C THR A 54 -8.59 -7.97 -27.70
N ARG A 55 -9.17 -8.33 -26.53
CA ARG A 55 -10.21 -9.38 -26.44
C ARG A 55 -11.62 -8.81 -26.66
N GLN A 56 -11.78 -7.49 -26.58
CA GLN A 56 -13.06 -6.78 -26.58
C GLN A 56 -14.05 -7.38 -25.55
N ALA A 57 -13.56 -7.65 -24.34
CA ALA A 57 -14.32 -8.27 -23.28
C ALA A 57 -13.88 -7.75 -21.92
N LEU A 58 -14.76 -7.87 -20.92
CA LEU A 58 -14.44 -7.62 -19.53
C LEU A 58 -13.38 -8.62 -19.03
N TRP A 59 -12.57 -8.13 -18.12
CA TRP A 59 -11.54 -8.94 -17.46
C TRP A 59 -11.36 -8.46 -16.02
N THR A 60 -11.75 -9.27 -15.05
CA THR A 60 -11.48 -8.99 -13.63
C THR A 60 -10.05 -9.40 -13.31
N LYS A 61 -9.26 -8.44 -12.81
CA LYS A 61 -7.87 -8.72 -12.44
C LYS A 61 -7.84 -9.78 -11.34
N GLY A 62 -7.09 -10.84 -11.57
CA GLY A 62 -7.02 -11.97 -10.64
C GLY A 62 -7.90 -13.16 -11.03
N GLU A 63 -8.84 -13.05 -11.96
CA GLU A 63 -9.76 -14.14 -12.32
C GLU A 63 -9.06 -15.46 -12.74
N THR A 64 -7.83 -15.38 -13.22
CA THR A 64 -7.03 -16.56 -13.61
C THR A 64 -5.95 -16.91 -12.59
N SER A 65 -5.33 -15.90 -11.97
CA SER A 65 -4.17 -16.07 -11.09
C SER A 65 -4.53 -16.20 -9.61
N GLY A 66 -5.75 -15.84 -9.21
CA GLY A 66 -6.15 -15.72 -7.83
C GLY A 66 -5.69 -14.39 -7.16
N ASN A 67 -4.84 -13.61 -7.83
CA ASN A 67 -4.32 -12.35 -7.29
C ASN A 67 -5.26 -11.19 -7.67
N PHE A 68 -6.34 -11.04 -6.93
CA PHE A 68 -7.31 -9.96 -7.13
C PHE A 68 -6.76 -8.62 -6.64
N LEU A 69 -7.42 -7.54 -7.07
CA LEU A 69 -7.18 -6.17 -6.61
C LEU A 69 -8.47 -5.66 -5.96
N HIS A 70 -8.46 -5.57 -4.63
CA HIS A 70 -9.60 -5.11 -3.85
C HIS A 70 -9.61 -3.58 -3.80
N VAL A 71 -10.69 -2.97 -4.27
CA VAL A 71 -10.85 -1.51 -4.29
C VAL A 71 -10.94 -0.96 -2.88
N VAL A 72 -10.10 0.04 -2.56
CA VAL A 72 -10.14 0.80 -1.31
C VAL A 72 -10.75 2.17 -1.55
N GLU A 73 -10.24 2.91 -2.54
CA GLU A 73 -10.68 4.27 -2.90
C GLU A 73 -10.58 4.49 -4.40
N MET A 74 -11.38 5.41 -4.91
CA MET A 74 -11.41 5.78 -6.34
C MET A 74 -11.42 7.31 -6.47
N PHE A 75 -10.56 7.87 -7.32
CA PHE A 75 -10.40 9.30 -7.56
C PHE A 75 -10.39 9.61 -9.06
N ALA A 76 -11.21 10.55 -9.49
CA ALA A 76 -11.03 11.16 -10.81
C ALA A 76 -9.87 12.17 -10.75
N ASP A 77 -9.13 12.32 -11.83
CA ASP A 77 -8.15 13.38 -11.95
C ASP A 77 -8.82 14.77 -12.14
N CYS A 78 -8.00 15.83 -12.27
CA CYS A 78 -8.48 17.21 -12.22
C CYS A 78 -9.34 17.63 -13.42
N ASP A 79 -9.25 16.96 -14.56
CA ASP A 79 -10.03 17.24 -15.77
C ASP A 79 -10.91 16.06 -16.23
N GLY A 80 -11.03 15.05 -15.36
CA GLY A 80 -11.99 13.96 -15.48
C GLY A 80 -11.71 12.99 -16.62
N ASP A 81 -10.47 12.83 -17.06
CA ASP A 81 -10.15 11.92 -18.16
C ASP A 81 -9.33 10.67 -17.73
N THR A 82 -9.01 10.57 -16.44
CA THR A 82 -8.27 9.45 -15.86
C THR A 82 -8.83 9.07 -14.48
N LEU A 83 -8.87 7.79 -14.19
CA LEU A 83 -9.27 7.24 -12.89
C LEU A 83 -8.05 6.70 -12.14
N LEU A 84 -7.85 7.11 -10.91
CA LEU A 84 -6.95 6.47 -9.95
C LEU A 84 -7.77 5.55 -9.03
N ILE A 85 -7.39 4.28 -8.96
CA ILE A 85 -7.93 3.33 -7.97
C ILE A 85 -6.82 2.95 -7.01
N LYS A 86 -7.00 3.25 -5.71
CA LYS A 86 -6.21 2.63 -4.66
C LYS A 86 -6.79 1.26 -4.34
N ALA A 87 -5.97 0.23 -4.43
CA ALA A 87 -6.40 -1.16 -4.24
C ALA A 87 -5.41 -1.94 -3.38
N ARG A 88 -5.90 -2.97 -2.66
CA ARG A 88 -5.07 -3.97 -2.00
C ARG A 88 -4.96 -5.20 -2.87
N PRO A 89 -3.74 -5.61 -3.25
CA PRO A 89 -3.54 -6.83 -4.01
C PRO A 89 -3.45 -8.07 -3.10
N ASP A 90 -4.06 -9.20 -3.50
CA ASP A 90 -3.88 -10.50 -2.82
C ASP A 90 -2.48 -11.11 -3.06
N GLY A 91 -1.74 -10.59 -4.03
CA GLY A 91 -0.42 -11.08 -4.41
C GLY A 91 0.17 -10.32 -5.60
N PRO A 92 1.18 -10.87 -6.27
CA PRO A 92 1.83 -10.22 -7.40
C PRO A 92 0.85 -9.73 -8.46
N THR A 93 0.89 -8.43 -8.78
CA THR A 93 -0.04 -7.85 -9.76
C THR A 93 0.35 -8.23 -11.18
N CYS A 94 1.64 -8.29 -11.50
CA CYS A 94 2.11 -8.61 -12.84
C CYS A 94 2.06 -10.11 -13.13
N HIS A 95 1.70 -10.49 -14.37
CA HIS A 95 1.75 -11.89 -14.84
C HIS A 95 3.17 -12.49 -14.83
N ARG A 96 4.20 -11.66 -14.72
CA ARG A 96 5.61 -12.08 -14.56
C ARG A 96 5.96 -12.46 -13.12
N GLY A 97 5.01 -12.37 -12.18
CA GLY A 97 5.24 -12.65 -10.75
C GLY A 97 5.84 -11.48 -9.96
N THR A 98 5.96 -10.28 -10.56
CA THR A 98 6.43 -9.07 -9.87
C THR A 98 5.27 -8.30 -9.23
N THR A 99 5.57 -7.53 -8.18
CA THR A 99 4.58 -6.72 -7.45
C THR A 99 3.84 -5.76 -8.37
N ALA A 100 4.54 -5.13 -9.32
CA ALA A 100 3.99 -4.17 -10.28
C ALA A 100 4.31 -4.55 -11.72
N CYS A 101 3.56 -3.98 -12.67
CA CYS A 101 3.86 -4.10 -14.10
C CYS A 101 5.03 -3.23 -14.55
N PHE A 102 5.48 -2.32 -13.69
CA PHE A 102 6.60 -1.43 -13.92
C PHE A 102 7.85 -1.99 -13.26
N ASP A 103 9.01 -1.78 -13.88
CA ASP A 103 10.31 -2.27 -13.40
C ASP A 103 10.85 -1.33 -12.30
N THR A 104 10.15 -1.30 -11.16
CA THR A 104 10.53 -0.54 -9.95
C THR A 104 11.01 -1.50 -8.86
N ARG A 105 11.70 -0.98 -7.83
CA ARG A 105 12.17 -1.82 -6.71
C ARG A 105 10.98 -2.42 -5.96
N ASP A 106 11.02 -3.72 -5.66
CA ASP A 106 9.91 -4.42 -5.00
C ASP A 106 9.60 -3.88 -3.59
N ASN A 107 10.62 -3.38 -2.89
CA ASN A 107 10.47 -2.82 -1.55
C ASN A 107 10.19 -1.30 -1.52
N GLU A 108 9.86 -0.68 -2.64
CA GLU A 108 9.41 0.71 -2.68
C GLU A 108 8.09 0.86 -1.92
N GLY A 109 8.03 1.82 -0.98
CA GLY A 109 6.85 2.02 -0.12
C GLY A 109 6.67 0.97 0.99
N PHE A 110 7.67 0.13 1.28
CA PHE A 110 7.56 -0.99 2.23
C PHE A 110 7.14 -0.57 3.64
N LEU A 111 7.45 0.65 4.10
CA LEU A 111 7.03 1.10 5.43
C LEU A 111 5.51 1.18 5.57
N GLY A 112 4.79 1.61 4.52
CA GLY A 112 3.32 1.56 4.51
C GLY A 112 2.77 0.14 4.56
N THR A 113 3.37 -0.79 3.79
CA THR A 113 3.02 -2.22 3.86
C THR A 113 3.28 -2.80 5.25
N LEU A 114 4.40 -2.43 5.89
CA LEU A 114 4.73 -2.87 7.24
C LEU A 114 3.73 -2.33 8.27
N GLU A 115 3.35 -1.05 8.16
CA GLU A 115 2.32 -0.46 9.01
C GLU A 115 0.98 -1.20 8.88
N ALA A 116 0.53 -1.47 7.65
CA ALA A 116 -0.70 -2.22 7.40
C ALA A 116 -0.65 -3.61 8.03
N CYS A 117 0.48 -4.32 7.92
CA CYS A 117 0.70 -5.61 8.56
C CYS A 117 0.66 -5.52 10.11
N ILE A 118 1.22 -4.47 10.71
CA ILE A 118 1.18 -4.24 12.16
C ILE A 118 -0.26 -3.99 12.62
N LYS A 119 -1.03 -3.16 11.91
CA LYS A 119 -2.46 -2.89 12.19
C LYS A 119 -3.31 -4.17 12.12
N ASP A 120 -3.08 -4.97 11.08
CA ASP A 120 -3.80 -6.26 10.92
C ASP A 120 -3.48 -7.21 12.08
N ARG A 121 -2.23 -7.35 12.47
CA ARG A 121 -1.82 -8.16 13.63
C ARG A 121 -2.36 -7.64 14.95
N HIS A 122 -2.50 -6.31 15.11
CA HIS A 122 -3.15 -5.71 16.28
C HIS A 122 -4.64 -6.03 16.33
N ALA A 123 -5.33 -6.00 15.20
CA ALA A 123 -6.74 -6.30 15.11
C ALA A 123 -7.05 -7.80 15.30
N GLN A 124 -6.23 -8.69 14.72
CA GLN A 124 -6.47 -10.14 14.73
C GLN A 124 -5.81 -10.87 15.90
N MET A 125 -4.74 -10.32 16.49
CA MET A 125 -4.00 -10.88 17.62
C MET A 125 -3.59 -12.35 17.44
N PRO A 126 -2.95 -12.76 16.31
CA PRO A 126 -2.54 -14.14 16.09
C PRO A 126 -1.52 -14.61 17.13
N GLU A 127 -1.70 -15.83 17.66
CA GLU A 127 -0.94 -16.35 18.82
C GLU A 127 0.59 -16.42 18.59
N ASP A 128 1.01 -16.81 17.39
CA ASP A 128 2.44 -16.98 17.05
C ASP A 128 3.13 -15.69 16.55
N SER A 129 2.55 -14.51 16.83
CA SER A 129 3.08 -13.22 16.35
C SER A 129 3.84 -12.48 17.44
N TYR A 130 5.09 -12.09 17.13
CA TYR A 130 5.87 -11.18 17.98
C TYR A 130 5.20 -9.82 18.15
N THR A 131 4.55 -9.30 17.10
CA THR A 131 3.76 -8.06 17.18
C THR A 131 2.63 -8.20 18.21
N THR A 132 1.91 -9.31 18.18
CA THR A 132 0.87 -9.64 19.18
C THR A 132 1.44 -9.72 20.60
N TYR A 133 2.61 -10.34 20.77
CA TYR A 133 3.30 -10.36 22.06
C TYR A 133 3.58 -8.94 22.58
N LEU A 134 4.05 -8.04 21.73
CA LEU A 134 4.32 -6.64 22.10
C LEU A 134 3.04 -5.93 22.54
N PHE A 135 1.94 -6.04 21.80
CA PHE A 135 0.66 -5.43 22.17
C PHE A 135 0.12 -5.98 23.48
N ASN A 136 0.22 -7.30 23.71
CA ASN A 136 -0.17 -7.94 24.97
C ASN A 136 0.67 -7.46 26.18
N LYS A 137 1.94 -7.09 25.97
CA LYS A 137 2.79 -6.50 27.02
C LYS A 137 2.52 -5.01 27.25
N GLY A 138 1.89 -4.35 26.31
CA GLY A 138 1.45 -2.96 26.39
C GLY A 138 2.56 -1.93 26.16
N VAL A 139 2.16 -0.66 26.25
CA VAL A 139 2.98 0.50 25.88
C VAL A 139 4.35 0.54 26.55
N ASN A 140 4.46 0.15 27.83
CA ASN A 140 5.74 0.18 28.53
C ASN A 140 6.80 -0.72 27.90
N LYS A 141 6.40 -1.93 27.47
CA LYS A 141 7.32 -2.87 26.81
C LYS A 141 7.68 -2.41 25.40
N ILE A 142 6.72 -1.88 24.67
CA ILE A 142 6.95 -1.34 23.31
C ILE A 142 7.90 -0.15 23.38
N ALA A 143 7.66 0.81 24.30
CA ALA A 143 8.52 1.97 24.50
C ALA A 143 9.93 1.58 24.97
N GLN A 144 10.06 0.56 25.84
CA GLN A 144 11.36 0.01 26.22
C GLN A 144 12.12 -0.47 24.97
N LYS A 145 11.47 -1.23 24.07
CA LYS A 145 12.10 -1.73 22.85
C LYS A 145 12.55 -0.59 21.93
N VAL A 146 11.74 0.44 21.74
CA VAL A 146 12.16 1.62 20.96
C VAL A 146 13.44 2.24 21.56
N GLY A 147 13.54 2.34 22.88
CA GLY A 147 14.74 2.86 23.55
C GLY A 147 15.96 1.97 23.37
N GLU A 148 15.81 0.66 23.49
CA GLU A 148 16.87 -0.33 23.28
C GLU A 148 17.44 -0.23 21.87
N GLU A 149 16.59 -0.33 20.84
CA GLU A 149 17.00 -0.31 19.43
C GLU A 149 17.60 1.06 19.02
N ALA A 150 17.12 2.15 19.63
CA ALA A 150 17.71 3.47 19.40
C ALA A 150 19.16 3.55 19.92
N VAL A 151 19.45 2.98 21.09
CA VAL A 151 20.81 2.95 21.66
C VAL A 151 21.70 2.04 20.81
N GLU A 152 21.23 0.87 20.41
CA GLU A 152 21.98 -0.07 19.57
C GLU A 152 22.28 0.52 18.20
N THR A 153 21.31 1.20 17.56
CA THR A 153 21.51 1.96 16.32
C THR A 153 22.66 2.99 16.47
N VAL A 154 22.71 3.73 17.58
CA VAL A 154 23.77 4.73 17.83
C VAL A 154 25.13 4.07 18.00
N ILE A 155 25.20 2.96 18.73
CA ILE A 155 26.46 2.21 18.94
C ILE A 155 27.02 1.73 17.61
N GLU A 156 26.21 1.08 16.78
CA GLU A 156 26.66 0.57 15.49
C GLU A 156 27.03 1.67 14.48
N ALA A 157 26.36 2.84 14.59
CA ALA A 157 26.76 4.01 13.81
C ALA A 157 28.14 4.56 14.21
N ILE A 158 28.47 4.59 15.51
CA ILE A 158 29.77 5.03 16.04
C ILE A 158 30.87 4.01 15.65
N ASP A 159 30.56 2.73 15.72
CA ASP A 159 31.49 1.65 15.38
C ASP A 159 31.73 1.53 13.86
N GLY A 160 30.91 2.22 13.05
CA GLY A 160 31.04 2.23 11.58
C GLY A 160 30.64 0.90 10.93
N ASN A 161 29.91 0.04 11.65
CA ASN A 161 29.43 -1.23 11.14
C ASN A 161 28.12 -1.04 10.37
N ARG A 162 28.24 -0.83 9.05
CA ARG A 162 27.08 -0.55 8.19
C ARG A 162 26.00 -1.65 8.21
N GLU A 163 26.38 -2.91 8.27
CA GLU A 163 25.43 -4.03 8.23
C GLU A 163 24.60 -4.07 9.50
N ARG A 164 25.26 -4.02 10.66
CA ARG A 164 24.57 -3.99 11.93
C ARG A 164 23.77 -2.70 12.14
N TYR A 165 24.31 -1.56 11.73
CA TYR A 165 23.56 -0.31 11.75
C TYR A 165 22.23 -0.40 11.00
N LEU A 166 22.19 -1.01 9.80
CA LEU A 166 20.97 -1.20 9.04
C LEU A 166 20.00 -2.16 9.73
N TYR A 167 20.51 -3.18 10.40
CA TYR A 167 19.72 -4.12 11.18
C TYR A 167 19.03 -3.41 12.36
N GLU A 168 19.80 -2.78 13.23
CA GLU A 168 19.27 -2.09 14.42
C GLU A 168 18.38 -0.88 14.06
N ALA A 169 18.72 -0.13 13.02
CA ALA A 169 17.86 0.94 12.52
C ALA A 169 16.54 0.41 11.93
N GLY A 170 16.55 -0.77 11.34
CA GLY A 170 15.35 -1.47 10.89
C GLY A 170 14.45 -1.86 12.07
N ASP A 171 15.04 -2.44 13.10
CA ASP A 171 14.32 -2.82 14.32
C ASP A 171 13.77 -1.59 15.07
N LEU A 172 14.52 -0.50 15.10
CA LEU A 172 14.03 0.78 15.64
C LEU A 172 12.78 1.28 14.89
N LEU A 173 12.81 1.28 13.55
CA LEU A 173 11.66 1.69 12.74
C LEU A 173 10.45 0.77 12.97
N TYR A 174 10.68 -0.54 13.03
CA TYR A 174 9.62 -1.51 13.31
C TYR A 174 8.96 -1.26 14.67
N HIS A 175 9.76 -1.15 15.75
CA HIS A 175 9.22 -0.91 17.08
C HIS A 175 8.56 0.48 17.22
N LEU A 176 9.06 1.49 16.47
CA LEU A 176 8.44 2.80 16.42
C LEU A 176 7.05 2.74 15.75
N LEU A 177 6.89 1.99 14.65
CA LEU A 177 5.58 1.77 14.03
C LEU A 177 4.60 1.03 14.94
N VAL A 178 5.08 0.02 15.70
CA VAL A 178 4.25 -0.67 16.71
C VAL A 178 3.82 0.29 17.82
N LEU A 179 4.71 1.18 18.27
CA LEU A 179 4.38 2.20 19.27
C LEU A 179 3.38 3.21 18.71
N THR A 180 3.56 3.64 17.47
CA THR A 180 2.66 4.58 16.78
C THR A 180 1.24 4.01 16.71
N GLU A 181 1.08 2.75 16.31
CA GLU A 181 -0.21 2.04 16.31
C GLU A 181 -0.79 1.92 17.73
N GLN A 182 0.03 1.58 18.74
CA GLN A 182 -0.40 1.51 20.15
C GLN A 182 -0.91 2.85 20.68
N MET A 183 -0.40 3.97 20.14
CA MET A 183 -0.83 5.33 20.49
C MET A 183 -2.04 5.81 19.68
N GLY A 184 -2.59 4.98 18.80
CA GLY A 184 -3.72 5.32 17.92
C GLY A 184 -3.34 6.32 16.82
N CYS A 185 -2.05 6.37 16.43
CA CYS A 185 -1.53 7.20 15.36
C CYS A 185 -1.12 6.33 14.16
N SER A 186 -0.84 6.98 13.03
CA SER A 186 -0.41 6.34 11.78
C SER A 186 0.93 6.88 11.30
N LEU A 187 1.54 6.18 10.34
CA LEU A 187 2.71 6.70 9.63
C LEU A 187 2.40 8.03 8.94
N SER A 188 1.19 8.17 8.38
CA SER A 188 0.74 9.43 7.78
C SER A 188 0.68 10.60 8.78
N ASP A 189 0.29 10.34 10.04
CA ASP A 189 0.31 11.38 11.07
C ASP A 189 1.75 11.85 11.38
N LEU A 190 2.73 10.93 11.34
CA LEU A 190 4.14 11.27 11.50
C LEU A 190 4.67 12.05 10.30
N GLU A 191 4.29 11.65 9.08
CA GLU A 191 4.62 12.36 7.84
C GLU A 191 4.05 13.79 7.84
N ASP A 192 2.79 13.97 8.24
CA ASP A 192 2.15 15.27 8.38
C ASP A 192 2.86 16.17 9.41
N GLU A 193 3.27 15.61 10.55
CA GLU A 193 3.99 16.35 11.56
C GLU A 193 5.40 16.76 11.09
N LEU A 194 6.08 15.90 10.36
CA LEU A 194 7.37 16.23 9.72
C LEU A 194 7.21 17.29 8.64
N ALA A 195 6.17 17.17 7.80
CA ALA A 195 5.89 18.12 6.73
C ALA A 195 5.61 19.54 7.27
N LYS A 196 4.91 19.68 8.41
CA LYS A 196 4.67 20.98 9.08
C LYS A 196 5.98 21.68 9.49
N ARG A 197 7.04 20.93 9.77
CA ARG A 197 8.36 21.47 10.20
C ARG A 197 9.31 21.69 9.03
N HIS A 198 9.01 21.11 7.86
CA HIS A 198 9.82 21.25 6.65
C HIS A 198 9.41 22.55 5.94
N LYS A 199 10.27 23.59 6.10
CA LYS A 199 10.10 24.90 5.45
C LYS A 199 11.02 25.04 4.26
#